data_4acb72e63ce97c1002a0837811fbf158
#
_entry.id   4acb72e63ce97c1002a0837811fbf158
#
_cell.length_a   1.000
_cell.length_b   1.000
_cell.length_c   1.000
_cell.angle_alpha   90.00
_cell.angle_beta   90.00
_cell.angle_gamma   90.00
#
_symmetry.space_group_name_H-M   'P 1'
#
loop_
_entity.id
_entity.type
_entity.pdbx_description
1 polymer ?
#
loop_
_entity_poly.entity_id
_entity_poly.type
_entity_poly.pdbx_seq_one_letter_code
_entity_poly.pdbx_strand_id
1 'polypeptide(L)'
;MSWIVSLPCTRDEAEALSGEIPELDAAPEAPVVVTREIDEDAGLWQLDAYMDAKPGAALLKLLQSFVPSAKGKKPVVAQLPEEDWVTLSQQGLEPVQAGRFFVHTSSYADRVPAGSTPFLIDASQAFGTGGHDTTAGCLSMLDRLARQGASPRNIADIGTGTGLLAFAAMALWPRAKTIASDIDPASIFVTRDNAGINNVPLGRGGGRLALAVAPGTNHPSIKHRAPYDLVIANILAGPLITLAPDIAAATAPGGHAILAGLIARQMEPVLAAYRAQGFRFAARGGSAEWPCLLLVKRRRYGWRRKERAFHRASPSDASFGSW
;
A
#
# COMPACT_ATOMS: atom_id res chain seq x y z
N MET A 1 -13.19 26.29 2.09
CA MET A 1 -14.17 26.24 3.20
C MET A 1 -15.09 25.06 2.95
N SER A 2 -14.95 24.02 3.74
CA SER A 2 -15.70 22.79 3.53
C SER A 2 -16.99 22.75 4.37
N TRP A 3 -17.98 22.03 3.90
CA TRP A 3 -19.27 21.85 4.55
C TRP A 3 -19.52 20.37 4.81
N ILE A 4 -20.24 20.06 5.87
CA ILE A 4 -20.71 18.72 6.20
C ILE A 4 -22.23 18.72 6.31
N VAL A 5 -22.84 17.66 5.77
CA VAL A 5 -24.25 17.35 5.97
C VAL A 5 -24.34 16.01 6.67
N SER A 6 -24.88 15.98 7.88
CA SER A 6 -25.04 14.75 8.64
C SER A 6 -26.50 14.33 8.72
N LEU A 7 -26.75 13.03 8.45
CA LEU A 7 -28.08 12.42 8.54
C LEU A 7 -27.97 11.09 9.30
N PRO A 8 -28.85 10.80 10.26
CA PRO A 8 -28.90 9.49 10.87
C PRO A 8 -29.37 8.44 9.84
N CYS A 9 -28.81 7.25 9.85
CA CYS A 9 -29.21 6.14 8.99
C CYS A 9 -29.23 4.83 9.76
N THR A 10 -29.78 3.78 9.14
CA THR A 10 -29.64 2.41 9.63
C THR A 10 -28.37 1.77 9.11
N ARG A 11 -27.99 0.63 9.69
CA ARG A 11 -26.85 -0.17 9.21
C ARG A 11 -27.04 -0.62 7.75
N ASP A 12 -28.23 -1.09 7.41
CA ASP A 12 -28.55 -1.56 6.05
C ASP A 12 -28.42 -0.42 5.02
N GLU A 13 -28.87 0.80 5.38
CA GLU A 13 -28.69 1.99 4.54
C GLU A 13 -27.22 2.39 4.41
N ALA A 14 -26.46 2.29 5.49
CA ALA A 14 -25.01 2.56 5.49
C ALA A 14 -24.24 1.55 4.62
N GLU A 15 -24.57 0.26 4.71
CA GLU A 15 -23.98 -0.79 3.87
C GLU A 15 -24.33 -0.60 2.38
N ALA A 16 -25.55 -0.18 2.06
CA ALA A 16 -25.97 0.13 0.69
C ALA A 16 -25.21 1.32 0.08
N LEU A 17 -24.74 2.24 0.91
CA LEU A 17 -23.96 3.43 0.52
C LEU A 17 -22.44 3.19 0.46
N SER A 18 -21.98 1.99 0.74
CA SER A 18 -20.54 1.65 0.76
C SER A 18 -19.93 1.44 -0.64
N GLY A 19 -20.68 1.68 -1.73
CA GLY A 19 -20.26 1.54 -3.12
C GLY A 19 -20.28 2.85 -3.90
N GLU A 20 -19.92 2.80 -5.19
CA GLU A 20 -20.11 3.92 -6.12
C GLU A 20 -21.61 4.25 -6.23
N ILE A 21 -21.95 5.52 -6.05
CA ILE A 21 -23.33 6.03 -6.14
C ILE A 21 -23.39 6.97 -7.34
N PRO A 22 -23.77 6.46 -8.53
CA PRO A 22 -23.74 7.24 -9.78
C PRO A 22 -24.55 8.55 -9.73
N GLU A 23 -25.62 8.59 -8.93
CA GLU A 23 -26.45 9.77 -8.74
C GLU A 23 -25.75 10.90 -7.99
N LEU A 24 -24.80 10.56 -7.10
CA LEU A 24 -23.98 11.53 -6.38
C LEU A 24 -22.80 11.99 -7.23
N ASP A 25 -22.21 11.09 -8.01
CA ASP A 25 -21.10 11.42 -8.92
C ASP A 25 -21.53 12.35 -10.06
N ALA A 26 -22.82 12.28 -10.44
CA ALA A 26 -23.41 13.15 -11.46
C ALA A 26 -23.84 14.55 -10.91
N ALA A 27 -23.74 14.78 -9.60
CA ALA A 27 -24.09 16.07 -9.02
C ALA A 27 -23.01 17.12 -9.37
N PRO A 28 -23.40 18.41 -9.63
CA PRO A 28 -22.45 19.47 -9.99
C PRO A 28 -21.33 19.72 -8.97
N GLU A 29 -21.54 19.30 -7.72
CA GLU A 29 -20.59 19.34 -6.60
C GLU A 29 -20.68 17.99 -5.90
N ALA A 30 -20.13 16.94 -6.54
CA ALA A 30 -20.18 15.58 -6.02
C ALA A 30 -19.65 15.52 -4.57
N PRO A 31 -20.49 15.26 -3.55
CA PRO A 31 -20.04 15.18 -2.17
C PRO A 31 -19.31 13.86 -1.93
N VAL A 32 -18.31 13.90 -1.08
CA VAL A 32 -17.71 12.68 -0.53
C VAL A 32 -18.61 12.17 0.60
N VAL A 33 -19.20 11.00 0.42
CA VAL A 33 -20.11 10.39 1.40
C VAL A 33 -19.37 9.33 2.20
N VAL A 34 -19.49 9.40 3.52
CA VAL A 34 -18.95 8.43 4.47
C VAL A 34 -20.06 8.02 5.42
N THR A 35 -20.13 6.73 5.74
CA THR A 35 -21.02 6.21 6.78
C THR A 35 -20.20 5.76 7.98
N ARG A 36 -20.67 6.07 9.18
CA ARG A 36 -20.00 5.65 10.44
C ARG A 36 -21.00 5.19 11.47
N GLU A 37 -20.59 4.23 12.27
CA GLU A 37 -21.33 3.79 13.44
C GLU A 37 -21.13 4.81 14.57
N ILE A 38 -22.25 5.27 15.16
CA ILE A 38 -22.25 6.27 16.24
C ILE A 38 -22.38 5.59 17.60
N ASP A 39 -23.18 4.52 17.67
CA ASP A 39 -23.43 3.77 18.90
C ASP A 39 -23.70 2.30 18.52
N GLU A 40 -22.76 1.43 18.90
CA GLU A 40 -22.82 -0.02 18.61
C GLU A 40 -23.96 -0.69 19.38
N ASP A 41 -24.18 -0.31 20.66
CA ASP A 41 -25.21 -0.88 21.51
C ASP A 41 -26.62 -0.48 21.04
N ALA A 42 -26.77 0.71 20.49
CA ALA A 42 -28.02 1.23 19.96
C ALA A 42 -28.22 0.99 18.46
N GLY A 43 -27.20 0.46 17.77
CA GLY A 43 -27.23 0.23 16.32
C GLY A 43 -27.42 1.52 15.50
N LEU A 44 -26.92 2.65 16.02
CA LEU A 44 -27.08 3.96 15.40
C LEU A 44 -25.94 4.25 14.44
N TRP A 45 -26.32 4.50 13.18
CA TRP A 45 -25.41 4.88 12.11
C TRP A 45 -25.69 6.31 11.63
N GLN A 46 -24.68 6.93 11.04
CA GLN A 46 -24.76 8.27 10.47
C GLN A 46 -24.12 8.32 9.10
N LEU A 47 -24.81 8.97 8.17
CA LEU A 47 -24.25 9.39 6.90
C LEU A 47 -23.71 10.80 7.06
N ASP A 48 -22.45 11.01 6.69
CA ASP A 48 -21.78 12.30 6.59
C ASP A 48 -21.38 12.57 5.15
N ALA A 49 -21.88 13.67 4.57
CA ALA A 49 -21.53 14.11 3.23
C ALA A 49 -20.71 15.39 3.29
N TYR A 50 -19.53 15.37 2.70
CA TYR A 50 -18.54 16.45 2.70
C TYR A 50 -18.48 17.11 1.33
N MET A 51 -18.40 18.45 1.30
CA MET A 51 -18.38 19.24 0.06
C MET A 51 -17.68 20.58 0.24
N ASP A 52 -17.19 21.16 -0.84
CA ASP A 52 -16.43 22.41 -0.81
C ASP A 52 -17.33 23.67 -0.77
N ALA A 53 -18.61 23.53 -1.14
CA ALA A 53 -19.57 24.63 -1.14
C ALA A 53 -20.75 24.35 -0.23
N LYS A 54 -21.48 25.41 0.17
CA LYS A 54 -22.69 25.26 0.97
C LYS A 54 -23.74 24.44 0.23
N PRO A 55 -24.28 23.35 0.82
CA PRO A 55 -25.23 22.47 0.13
C PRO A 55 -26.52 23.19 -0.26
N GLY A 56 -26.90 23.03 -1.50
CA GLY A 56 -28.17 23.50 -2.02
C GLY A 56 -29.33 22.57 -1.61
N ALA A 57 -30.58 23.08 -1.71
CA ALA A 57 -31.76 22.30 -1.36
C ALA A 57 -31.95 21.01 -2.19
N ALA A 58 -31.45 20.99 -3.43
CA ALA A 58 -31.49 19.83 -4.30
C ALA A 58 -30.60 18.70 -3.77
N LEU A 59 -29.36 19.03 -3.37
CA LEU A 59 -28.42 18.07 -2.82
C LEU A 59 -28.91 17.52 -1.47
N LEU A 60 -29.48 18.39 -0.60
CA LEU A 60 -30.03 17.93 0.68
C LEU A 60 -31.17 16.92 0.48
N LYS A 61 -32.04 17.15 -0.52
CA LYS A 61 -33.12 16.21 -0.88
C LYS A 61 -32.56 14.90 -1.46
N LEU A 62 -31.52 14.97 -2.27
CA LEU A 62 -30.85 13.81 -2.82
C LEU A 62 -30.21 12.96 -1.70
N LEU A 63 -29.46 13.56 -0.79
CA LEU A 63 -28.89 12.86 0.36
C LEU A 63 -29.95 12.21 1.25
N GLN A 64 -31.09 12.90 1.48
CA GLN A 64 -32.20 12.33 2.24
C GLN A 64 -32.89 11.15 1.52
N SER A 65 -32.85 11.09 0.20
CA SER A 65 -33.41 9.95 -0.54
C SER A 65 -32.65 8.66 -0.37
N PHE A 66 -31.37 8.73 -0.03
CA PHE A 66 -30.52 7.55 0.25
C PHE A 66 -30.70 7.00 1.66
N VAL A 67 -31.28 7.78 2.58
CA VAL A 67 -31.53 7.39 3.96
C VAL A 67 -33.01 7.57 4.32
N PRO A 68 -33.91 6.71 3.81
CA PRO A 68 -35.35 6.80 4.06
C PRO A 68 -35.70 6.80 5.55
N SER A 69 -34.90 6.17 6.41
CA SER A 69 -35.07 6.16 7.86
C SER A 69 -34.97 7.55 8.50
N ALA A 70 -34.30 8.49 7.82
CA ALA A 70 -34.20 9.89 8.25
C ALA A 70 -35.36 10.75 7.76
N LYS A 71 -36.39 10.18 7.14
CA LYS A 71 -37.56 10.93 6.65
C LYS A 71 -38.23 11.73 7.80
N GLY A 72 -38.31 13.02 7.61
CA GLY A 72 -38.85 13.94 8.64
C GLY A 72 -37.81 14.50 9.63
N LYS A 73 -36.60 14.00 9.63
CA LYS A 73 -35.49 14.59 10.38
C LYS A 73 -34.81 15.66 9.51
N LYS A 74 -34.44 16.79 10.14
CA LYS A 74 -33.69 17.83 9.42
C LYS A 74 -32.22 17.43 9.33
N PRO A 75 -31.58 17.51 8.13
CA PRO A 75 -30.14 17.35 8.02
C PRO A 75 -29.42 18.38 8.90
N VAL A 76 -28.39 17.94 9.60
CA VAL A 76 -27.48 18.84 10.29
C VAL A 76 -26.49 19.33 9.24
N VAL A 77 -26.50 20.64 8.99
CA VAL A 77 -25.57 21.29 8.05
C VAL A 77 -24.63 22.17 8.87
N ALA A 78 -23.35 21.86 8.83
CA ALA A 78 -22.34 22.64 9.52
C ALA A 78 -21.25 23.07 8.55
N GLN A 79 -20.68 24.23 8.78
CA GLN A 79 -19.48 24.70 8.11
C GLN A 79 -18.27 24.18 8.88
N LEU A 80 -17.34 23.52 8.21
CA LEU A 80 -16.12 23.05 8.81
C LEU A 80 -15.04 24.14 8.67
N PRO A 81 -14.38 24.57 9.76
CA PRO A 81 -13.19 25.41 9.68
C PRO A 81 -12.08 24.65 8.92
N GLU A 82 -11.30 25.34 8.10
CA GLU A 82 -10.23 24.73 7.30
C GLU A 82 -9.17 23.98 8.14
N GLU A 83 -8.98 24.38 9.40
CA GLU A 83 -8.00 23.78 10.30
C GLU A 83 -8.50 22.49 11.01
N ASP A 84 -9.81 22.30 11.17
CA ASP A 84 -10.36 21.17 11.95
C ASP A 84 -10.50 19.87 11.16
N TRP A 85 -10.54 19.92 9.87
CA TRP A 85 -10.74 18.74 9.01
C TRP A 85 -9.56 17.75 9.06
N VAL A 86 -8.34 18.29 9.02
CA VAL A 86 -7.11 17.50 9.16
C VAL A 86 -7.01 16.98 10.59
N THR A 87 -7.30 17.80 11.58
CA THR A 87 -7.23 17.46 13.00
C THR A 87 -8.29 16.44 13.41
N LEU A 88 -9.52 16.55 12.93
CA LEU A 88 -10.60 15.60 13.22
C LEU A 88 -10.40 14.24 12.54
N SER A 89 -9.87 14.21 11.33
CA SER A 89 -9.50 12.95 10.65
C SER A 89 -8.28 12.28 11.31
N GLN A 90 -7.44 13.04 11.99
CA GLN A 90 -6.24 12.56 12.69
C GLN A 90 -6.54 12.10 14.14
N GLN A 91 -7.57 12.64 14.80
CA GLN A 91 -7.89 12.32 16.20
C GLN A 91 -8.35 10.88 16.44
N GLY A 92 -8.71 10.14 15.38
CA GLY A 92 -9.15 8.74 15.46
C GLY A 92 -8.11 7.70 15.05
N LEU A 93 -6.93 8.12 14.58
CA LEU A 93 -5.92 7.17 14.09
C LEU A 93 -4.94 6.82 15.21
N GLU A 94 -5.13 5.65 15.83
CA GLU A 94 -4.19 5.13 16.83
C GLU A 94 -2.81 4.85 16.19
N PRO A 95 -1.72 5.06 16.96
CA PRO A 95 -0.39 4.72 16.51
C PRO A 95 -0.25 3.23 16.20
N VAL A 96 0.48 2.91 15.15
CA VAL A 96 0.78 1.53 14.76
C VAL A 96 2.17 1.14 15.26
N GLN A 97 2.25 0.17 16.15
CA GLN A 97 3.52 -0.44 16.54
C GLN A 97 3.69 -1.78 15.85
N ALA A 98 4.74 -1.92 15.03
CA ALA A 98 5.02 -3.12 14.26
C ALA A 98 6.53 -3.42 14.22
N GLY A 99 6.96 -4.46 14.93
CA GLY A 99 8.38 -4.74 15.14
C GLY A 99 9.06 -3.59 15.89
N ARG A 100 10.14 -3.04 15.30
CA ARG A 100 10.84 -1.86 15.85
C ARG A 100 10.23 -0.53 15.45
N PHE A 101 9.24 -0.53 14.57
CA PHE A 101 8.66 0.70 14.03
C PHE A 101 7.48 1.18 14.84
N PHE A 102 7.37 2.49 14.97
CA PHE A 102 6.25 3.19 15.59
C PHE A 102 5.77 4.27 14.63
N VAL A 103 4.62 4.05 14.02
CA VAL A 103 4.00 5.00 13.07
C VAL A 103 2.95 5.79 13.80
N HIS A 104 3.04 7.08 13.74
CA HIS A 104 2.14 7.96 14.50
C HIS A 104 1.83 9.24 13.74
N THR A 105 0.75 9.90 14.12
CA THR A 105 0.44 11.26 13.71
C THR A 105 1.09 12.26 14.66
N SER A 106 1.06 13.55 14.32
CA SER A 106 1.56 14.65 15.18
C SER A 106 0.94 14.64 16.58
N SER A 107 -0.31 14.19 16.71
CA SER A 107 -1.04 14.08 18.00
C SER A 107 -0.44 13.06 18.99
N TYR A 108 0.42 12.16 18.53
CA TYR A 108 1.03 11.10 19.34
C TYR A 108 2.56 11.20 19.41
N ALA A 109 3.14 12.34 19.06
CA ALA A 109 4.59 12.55 19.05
C ALA A 109 5.24 12.38 20.44
N ASP A 110 4.52 12.64 21.51
CA ASP A 110 4.92 12.49 22.91
C ASP A 110 4.86 11.01 23.40
N ARG A 111 4.25 10.10 22.63
CA ARG A 111 4.04 8.68 23.00
C ARG A 111 5.01 7.72 22.32
N VAL A 112 6.04 8.22 21.64
CA VAL A 112 7.03 7.37 20.95
C VAL A 112 7.78 6.48 21.95
N PRO A 113 7.69 5.14 21.85
CA PRO A 113 8.38 4.25 22.77
C PRO A 113 9.89 4.34 22.62
N ALA A 114 10.61 4.32 23.75
CA ALA A 114 12.07 4.31 23.74
C ALA A 114 12.63 3.11 22.95
N GLY A 115 13.60 3.37 22.06
CA GLY A 115 14.24 2.34 21.24
C GLY A 115 13.43 1.93 19.99
N SER A 116 12.27 2.52 19.75
CA SER A 116 11.55 2.36 18.49
C SER A 116 12.12 3.27 17.38
N THR A 117 11.81 2.93 16.15
CA THR A 117 12.07 3.79 14.98
C THR A 117 10.77 4.49 14.62
N PRO A 118 10.60 5.77 14.97
CA PRO A 118 9.35 6.48 14.72
C PRO A 118 9.26 6.95 13.27
N PHE A 119 8.02 6.99 12.75
CA PHE A 119 7.66 7.69 11.53
C PHE A 119 6.43 8.54 11.79
N LEU A 120 6.56 9.83 11.54
CA LEU A 120 5.45 10.78 11.54
C LEU A 120 4.78 10.71 10.17
N ILE A 121 3.57 10.19 10.11
CA ILE A 121 2.74 10.15 8.92
C ILE A 121 1.41 10.79 9.29
N ASP A 122 1.26 12.05 8.96
CA ASP A 122 -0.03 12.70 9.13
C ASP A 122 -1.00 12.18 8.07
N ALA A 123 -2.24 11.91 8.50
CA ALA A 123 -3.27 11.32 7.68
C ALA A 123 -3.59 12.24 6.50
N SER A 124 -3.06 11.92 5.35
CA SER A 124 -3.60 12.35 4.08
C SER A 124 -4.56 11.28 3.56
N GLN A 125 -5.36 11.58 2.54
CA GLN A 125 -6.30 10.67 1.89
C GLN A 125 -5.70 9.31 1.43
N ALA A 126 -4.38 9.13 1.55
CA ALA A 126 -3.65 7.92 1.21
C ALA A 126 -3.65 6.82 2.31
N PHE A 127 -4.17 7.09 3.52
CA PHE A 127 -4.40 6.06 4.53
C PHE A 127 -5.84 5.54 4.37
N GLY A 128 -6.05 4.64 3.42
CA GLY A 128 -7.35 4.00 3.19
C GLY A 128 -7.77 3.10 4.37
N THR A 129 -9.07 2.97 4.56
CA THR A 129 -9.84 2.30 5.62
C THR A 129 -9.58 0.77 5.82
N GLY A 130 -8.51 0.21 5.30
CA GLY A 130 -8.03 -1.17 5.53
C GLY A 130 -6.52 -1.22 5.78
N GLY A 131 -5.87 -0.04 5.88
CA GLY A 131 -4.43 0.09 5.78
C GLY A 131 -3.62 -0.25 7.02
N HIS A 132 -4.19 -0.23 8.23
CA HIS A 132 -3.40 -0.44 9.45
C HIS A 132 -2.85 -1.86 9.54
N ASP A 133 -3.67 -2.89 9.34
CA ASP A 133 -3.26 -4.29 9.46
C ASP A 133 -2.28 -4.71 8.36
N THR A 134 -2.53 -4.33 7.11
CA THR A 134 -1.64 -4.66 5.98
C THR A 134 -0.30 -3.97 6.11
N THR A 135 -0.30 -2.70 6.50
CA THR A 135 0.90 -1.89 6.73
C THR A 135 1.71 -2.43 7.91
N ALA A 136 1.07 -2.72 9.04
CA ALA A 136 1.70 -3.35 10.20
C ALA A 136 2.30 -4.71 9.85
N GLY A 137 1.62 -5.50 9.01
CA GLY A 137 2.12 -6.76 8.48
C GLY A 137 3.40 -6.60 7.66
N CYS A 138 3.45 -5.59 6.77
CA CYS A 138 4.64 -5.27 5.98
C CYS A 138 5.81 -4.80 6.85
N LEU A 139 5.57 -3.89 7.79
CA LEU A 139 6.59 -3.39 8.72
C LEU A 139 7.18 -4.51 9.55
N SER A 140 6.34 -5.39 10.10
CA SER A 140 6.78 -6.58 10.85
C SER A 140 7.57 -7.54 9.98
N MET A 141 7.21 -7.70 8.70
CA MET A 141 7.92 -8.55 7.76
C MET A 141 9.28 -7.97 7.38
N LEU A 142 9.39 -6.66 7.20
CA LEU A 142 10.66 -5.97 6.99
C LEU A 142 11.60 -6.15 8.19
N ASP A 143 11.11 -5.95 9.42
CA ASP A 143 11.88 -6.16 10.65
C ASP A 143 12.34 -7.61 10.79
N ARG A 144 11.47 -8.58 10.48
CA ARG A 144 11.82 -10.00 10.45
C ARG A 144 12.95 -10.29 9.47
N LEU A 145 12.88 -9.77 8.23
CA LEU A 145 13.95 -9.96 7.24
C LEU A 145 15.28 -9.41 7.74
N ALA A 146 15.27 -8.23 8.36
CA ALA A 146 16.47 -7.62 8.91
C ALA A 146 17.06 -8.46 10.06
N ARG A 147 16.22 -8.98 10.97
CA ARG A 147 16.65 -9.89 12.05
C ARG A 147 17.20 -11.21 11.53
N GLN A 148 16.75 -11.67 10.36
CA GLN A 148 17.27 -12.87 9.69
C GLN A 148 18.58 -12.60 8.92
N GLY A 149 19.13 -11.39 8.99
CA GLY A 149 20.39 -11.02 8.36
C GLY A 149 20.28 -10.67 6.87
N ALA A 150 19.07 -10.46 6.35
CA ALA A 150 18.91 -9.96 4.98
C ALA A 150 19.57 -8.59 4.83
N SER A 151 20.27 -8.37 3.72
CA SER A 151 20.96 -7.12 3.42
C SER A 151 20.73 -6.68 1.97
N PRO A 152 19.50 -6.34 1.59
CA PRO A 152 19.19 -5.87 0.25
C PRO A 152 19.92 -4.56 -0.04
N ARG A 153 20.47 -4.45 -1.24
CA ARG A 153 21.19 -3.27 -1.72
C ARG A 153 20.37 -2.43 -2.69
N ASN A 154 19.37 -3.03 -3.29
CA ASN A 154 18.49 -2.39 -4.27
C ASN A 154 17.04 -2.76 -3.96
N ILE A 155 16.22 -1.76 -3.61
CA ILE A 155 14.87 -1.94 -3.07
C ILE A 155 13.88 -1.15 -3.93
N ALA A 156 12.73 -1.75 -4.23
CA ALA A 156 11.61 -1.06 -4.85
C ALA A 156 10.36 -1.18 -3.97
N ASP A 157 9.65 -0.07 -3.79
CA ASP A 157 8.34 0.02 -3.17
C ASP A 157 7.34 0.46 -4.24
N ILE A 158 6.41 -0.44 -4.59
CA ILE A 158 5.47 -0.28 -5.70
C ILE A 158 4.07 -0.04 -5.15
N GLY A 159 3.45 1.08 -5.52
CA GLY A 159 2.25 1.58 -4.86
C GLY A 159 2.58 2.10 -3.48
N THR A 160 3.50 3.06 -3.42
CA THR A 160 4.13 3.51 -2.16
C THR A 160 3.20 4.34 -1.27
N GLY A 161 2.17 4.99 -1.85
CA GLY A 161 1.23 5.83 -1.12
C GLY A 161 1.93 6.93 -0.32
N THR A 162 2.01 6.76 1.00
CA THR A 162 2.66 7.71 1.91
C THR A 162 4.19 7.63 1.95
N GLY A 163 4.80 6.60 1.36
CA GLY A 163 6.25 6.36 1.40
C GLY A 163 6.73 5.53 2.59
N LEU A 164 5.86 5.22 3.54
CA LEU A 164 6.20 4.61 4.82
C LEU A 164 7.03 3.32 4.70
N LEU A 165 6.65 2.41 3.79
CA LEU A 165 7.36 1.13 3.65
C LEU A 165 8.75 1.31 3.05
N ALA A 166 8.91 2.26 2.11
CA ALA A 166 10.21 2.67 1.62
C ALA A 166 11.08 3.26 2.72
N PHE A 167 10.53 4.13 3.59
CA PHE A 167 11.24 4.73 4.73
C PHE A 167 11.69 3.67 5.73
N ALA A 168 10.79 2.74 6.08
CA ALA A 168 11.11 1.62 6.97
C ALA A 168 12.24 0.74 6.40
N ALA A 169 12.20 0.44 5.10
CA ALA A 169 13.27 -0.28 4.43
C ALA A 169 14.60 0.48 4.48
N MET A 170 14.59 1.80 4.27
CA MET A 170 15.81 2.63 4.35
C MET A 170 16.36 2.73 5.77
N ALA A 171 15.52 2.77 6.79
CA ALA A 171 15.96 2.74 8.19
C ALA A 171 16.67 1.42 8.53
N LEU A 172 16.20 0.28 7.98
CA LEU A 172 16.85 -1.02 8.17
C LEU A 172 18.13 -1.18 7.35
N TRP A 173 18.15 -0.65 6.13
CA TRP A 173 19.27 -0.78 5.19
C TRP A 173 19.73 0.59 4.66
N PRO A 174 20.39 1.39 5.50
CA PRO A 174 20.67 2.81 5.21
C PRO A 174 21.62 3.05 4.03
N ARG A 175 22.26 2.01 3.50
CA ARG A 175 23.12 2.09 2.30
C ARG A 175 22.42 1.59 1.04
N ALA A 176 21.21 1.06 1.13
CA ALA A 176 20.46 0.55 -0.02
C ALA A 176 20.09 1.71 -0.98
N LYS A 177 20.01 1.37 -2.26
CA LYS A 177 19.36 2.23 -3.25
C LYS A 177 17.88 1.92 -3.21
N THR A 178 17.05 2.90 -2.89
CA THR A 178 15.60 2.69 -2.79
C THR A 178 14.86 3.53 -3.82
N ILE A 179 13.85 2.96 -4.44
CA ILE A 179 12.89 3.69 -5.28
C ILE A 179 11.49 3.41 -4.76
N ALA A 180 10.71 4.47 -4.63
CA ALA A 180 9.29 4.43 -4.34
C ALA A 180 8.51 4.91 -5.55
N SER A 181 7.47 4.19 -5.93
CA SER A 181 6.65 4.55 -7.08
C SER A 181 5.17 4.36 -6.78
N ASP A 182 4.38 5.20 -7.42
CA ASP A 182 2.93 5.08 -7.42
C ASP A 182 2.39 5.43 -8.80
N ILE A 183 1.21 4.90 -9.13
CA ILE A 183 0.50 5.28 -10.36
C ILE A 183 -0.11 6.67 -10.22
N ASP A 184 -0.48 7.05 -9.00
CA ASP A 184 -1.05 8.35 -8.67
C ASP A 184 0.07 9.39 -8.43
N PRO A 185 0.13 10.46 -9.22
CA PRO A 185 1.04 11.57 -8.95
C PRO A 185 0.86 12.21 -7.56
N ALA A 186 -0.37 12.27 -7.03
CA ALA A 186 -0.64 12.84 -5.72
C ALA A 186 0.06 12.05 -4.61
N SER A 187 0.07 10.72 -4.68
CA SER A 187 0.81 9.85 -3.77
C SER A 187 2.32 10.15 -3.78
N ILE A 188 2.89 10.50 -4.94
CA ILE A 188 4.32 10.86 -5.02
C ILE A 188 4.61 12.21 -4.37
N PHE A 189 3.69 13.18 -4.43
CA PHE A 189 3.81 14.44 -3.67
C PHE A 189 3.74 14.16 -2.16
N VAL A 190 2.76 13.39 -1.70
CA VAL A 190 2.63 12.97 -0.29
C VAL A 190 3.88 12.25 0.20
N THR A 191 4.40 11.29 -0.58
CA THR A 191 5.66 10.59 -0.25
C THR A 191 6.83 11.56 -0.10
N ARG A 192 6.92 12.58 -0.97
CA ARG A 192 7.98 13.61 -0.91
C ARG A 192 7.88 14.44 0.35
N ASP A 193 6.69 14.89 0.70
CA ASP A 193 6.46 15.71 1.88
C ASP A 193 6.76 14.92 3.17
N ASN A 194 6.27 13.68 3.25
CA ASN A 194 6.58 12.76 4.34
C ASN A 194 8.08 12.44 4.44
N ALA A 195 8.79 12.34 3.32
CA ALA A 195 10.24 12.17 3.31
C ALA A 195 10.95 13.37 3.97
N GLY A 196 10.47 14.60 3.71
CA GLY A 196 10.96 15.81 4.37
C GLY A 196 10.72 15.78 5.87
N ILE A 197 9.49 15.46 6.31
CA ILE A 197 9.09 15.38 7.70
C ILE A 197 9.94 14.34 8.47
N ASN A 198 10.20 13.18 7.85
CA ASN A 198 10.92 12.07 8.46
C ASN A 198 12.45 12.11 8.17
N ASN A 199 12.97 13.20 7.64
CA ASN A 199 14.39 13.38 7.30
C ASN A 199 14.94 12.28 6.38
N VAL A 200 14.13 11.75 5.45
CA VAL A 200 14.53 10.76 4.48
C VAL A 200 15.17 11.45 3.27
N PRO A 201 16.46 11.21 2.98
CA PRO A 201 17.14 11.92 1.91
C PRO A 201 16.67 11.46 0.53
N LEU A 202 16.21 12.40 -0.29
CA LEU A 202 15.80 12.14 -1.67
C LEU A 202 16.98 12.10 -2.63
N GLY A 203 16.90 11.26 -3.68
CA GLY A 203 17.91 11.17 -4.73
C GLY A 203 18.08 9.77 -5.31
N ARG A 204 19.08 9.59 -6.17
CA ARG A 204 19.29 8.33 -6.93
C ARG A 204 20.38 7.41 -6.38
N GLY A 205 21.19 7.88 -5.45
CA GLY A 205 22.35 7.15 -4.89
C GLY A 205 21.97 6.14 -3.81
N GLY A 206 22.99 5.45 -3.27
CA GLY A 206 22.82 4.63 -2.06
C GLY A 206 22.45 5.49 -0.86
N GLY A 207 21.57 4.99 0.00
CA GLY A 207 21.04 5.74 1.14
C GLY A 207 20.10 6.88 0.78
N ARG A 208 19.59 6.91 -0.46
CA ARG A 208 18.67 7.94 -0.95
C ARG A 208 17.44 7.29 -1.58
N LEU A 209 16.30 7.97 -1.42
CA LEU A 209 15.01 7.58 -2.00
C LEU A 209 14.79 8.28 -3.35
N ALA A 210 14.67 7.50 -4.41
CA ALA A 210 14.18 8.00 -5.68
C ALA A 210 12.65 7.88 -5.74
N LEU A 211 11.99 8.85 -6.34
CA LEU A 211 10.54 8.86 -6.53
C LEU A 211 10.21 8.76 -8.02
N ALA A 212 9.15 8.03 -8.35
CA ALA A 212 8.66 7.91 -9.72
C ALA A 212 7.14 7.77 -9.77
N VAL A 213 6.50 8.52 -10.65
CA VAL A 213 5.12 8.22 -11.06
C VAL A 213 5.20 7.09 -12.08
N ALA A 214 4.64 5.92 -11.76
CA ALA A 214 4.81 4.74 -12.62
C ALA A 214 3.73 3.67 -12.37
N PRO A 215 3.11 3.12 -13.44
CA PRO A 215 2.15 2.02 -13.34
C PRO A 215 2.87 0.67 -13.18
N GLY A 216 3.45 0.40 -12.00
CA GLY A 216 4.18 -0.85 -11.73
C GLY A 216 5.66 -0.80 -12.13
N THR A 217 6.28 -1.96 -12.36
CA THR A 217 7.74 -2.10 -12.55
C THR A 217 8.21 -1.93 -14.00
N ASN A 218 7.30 -1.86 -14.96
CA ASN A 218 7.66 -1.75 -16.39
C ASN A 218 7.99 -0.31 -16.85
N HIS A 219 8.04 0.65 -15.94
CA HIS A 219 8.42 2.03 -16.23
C HIS A 219 9.96 2.19 -16.34
N PRO A 220 10.50 3.03 -17.25
CA PRO A 220 11.94 3.21 -17.43
C PRO A 220 12.69 3.52 -16.14
N SER A 221 12.16 4.41 -15.30
CA SER A 221 12.79 4.80 -14.02
C SER A 221 12.98 3.62 -13.04
N ILE A 222 12.12 2.60 -13.12
CA ILE A 222 12.19 1.41 -12.29
C ILE A 222 13.00 0.32 -13.00
N LYS A 223 12.73 0.10 -14.29
CA LYS A 223 13.35 -0.93 -15.12
C LYS A 223 14.87 -0.79 -15.21
N HIS A 224 15.38 0.44 -15.35
CA HIS A 224 16.82 0.71 -15.41
C HIS A 224 17.55 0.44 -14.09
N ARG A 225 16.84 0.35 -12.97
CA ARG A 225 17.41 0.04 -11.65
C ARG A 225 17.32 -1.44 -11.30
N ALA A 226 16.52 -2.21 -12.01
CA ALA A 226 16.43 -3.66 -11.81
C ALA A 226 17.78 -4.36 -12.11
N PRO A 227 18.09 -5.51 -11.52
CA PRO A 227 17.19 -6.24 -10.63
C PRO A 227 17.22 -5.75 -9.17
N TYR A 228 16.10 -5.94 -8.47
CA TYR A 228 15.92 -5.58 -7.07
C TYR A 228 16.13 -6.79 -6.16
N ASP A 229 16.81 -6.58 -5.04
CA ASP A 229 16.98 -7.59 -3.99
C ASP A 229 15.71 -7.74 -3.15
N LEU A 230 14.93 -6.66 -3.02
CA LEU A 230 13.65 -6.61 -2.33
C LEU A 230 12.66 -5.75 -3.12
N VAL A 231 11.49 -6.32 -3.38
CA VAL A 231 10.31 -5.59 -3.89
C VAL A 231 9.24 -5.62 -2.81
N ILE A 232 8.67 -4.47 -2.49
CA ILE A 232 7.54 -4.31 -1.59
C ILE A 232 6.36 -3.86 -2.44
N ALA A 233 5.19 -4.45 -2.23
CA ALA A 233 3.95 -4.02 -2.88
C ALA A 233 2.77 -4.25 -1.92
N ASN A 234 2.27 -3.16 -1.35
CA ASN A 234 1.06 -3.15 -0.51
C ASN A 234 -0.08 -2.52 -1.30
N ILE A 235 -0.61 -3.27 -2.26
CA ILE A 235 -1.65 -2.85 -3.20
C ILE A 235 -2.72 -3.94 -3.33
N LEU A 236 -3.84 -3.62 -3.95
CA LEU A 236 -4.96 -4.56 -4.11
C LEU A 236 -4.55 -5.87 -4.83
N ALA A 237 -5.23 -6.96 -4.51
CA ALA A 237 -4.94 -8.30 -5.03
C ALA A 237 -5.00 -8.40 -6.57
N GLY A 238 -5.95 -7.72 -7.22
CA GLY A 238 -6.06 -7.69 -8.68
C GLY A 238 -4.77 -7.16 -9.34
N PRO A 239 -4.35 -5.94 -9.03
CA PRO A 239 -3.05 -5.40 -9.46
C PRO A 239 -1.86 -6.29 -9.11
N LEU A 240 -1.79 -6.89 -7.90
CA LEU A 240 -0.72 -7.84 -7.54
C LEU A 240 -0.62 -9.01 -8.51
N ILE A 241 -1.76 -9.59 -8.90
CA ILE A 241 -1.82 -10.70 -9.87
C ILE A 241 -1.35 -10.24 -11.25
N THR A 242 -1.87 -9.10 -11.71
CA THR A 242 -1.54 -8.53 -13.03
C THR A 242 -0.05 -8.18 -13.15
N LEU A 243 0.54 -7.62 -12.09
CA LEU A 243 1.94 -7.20 -12.05
C LEU A 243 2.92 -8.35 -11.74
N ALA A 244 2.44 -9.57 -11.45
CA ALA A 244 3.30 -10.69 -11.06
C ALA A 244 4.42 -10.99 -12.08
N PRO A 245 4.21 -10.99 -13.42
CA PRO A 245 5.28 -11.17 -14.40
C PRO A 245 6.34 -10.06 -14.33
N ASP A 246 5.91 -8.80 -14.23
CA ASP A 246 6.80 -7.64 -14.23
C ASP A 246 7.60 -7.55 -12.93
N ILE A 247 6.96 -7.76 -11.78
CA ILE A 247 7.63 -7.86 -10.47
C ILE A 247 8.65 -9.00 -10.49
N ALA A 248 8.27 -10.14 -11.07
CA ALA A 248 9.21 -11.25 -11.21
C ALA A 248 10.40 -10.90 -12.11
N ALA A 249 10.19 -10.25 -13.24
CA ALA A 249 11.28 -9.82 -14.12
C ALA A 249 12.21 -8.83 -13.42
N ALA A 250 11.66 -7.94 -12.61
CA ALA A 250 12.41 -6.92 -11.88
C ALA A 250 13.11 -7.44 -10.61
N THR A 251 12.71 -8.59 -10.05
CA THR A 251 13.32 -9.15 -8.83
C THR A 251 14.55 -10.00 -9.15
N ALA A 252 15.63 -9.84 -8.39
CA ALA A 252 16.85 -10.61 -8.52
C ALA A 252 16.62 -12.11 -8.19
N PRO A 253 17.36 -13.05 -8.82
CA PRO A 253 17.37 -14.44 -8.39
C PRO A 253 17.83 -14.58 -6.91
N GLY A 254 16.98 -15.13 -6.07
CA GLY A 254 17.16 -15.17 -4.61
C GLY A 254 16.67 -13.93 -3.89
N GLY A 255 16.20 -12.93 -4.59
CA GLY A 255 15.57 -11.74 -4.04
C GLY A 255 14.19 -12.01 -3.43
N HIS A 256 13.69 -11.07 -2.68
CA HIS A 256 12.45 -11.18 -1.92
C HIS A 256 11.36 -10.30 -2.51
N ALA A 257 10.11 -10.72 -2.35
CA ALA A 257 8.94 -9.87 -2.54
C ALA A 257 8.07 -9.92 -1.27
N ILE A 258 7.70 -8.75 -0.74
CA ILE A 258 6.70 -8.58 0.32
C ILE A 258 5.43 -8.08 -0.36
N LEU A 259 4.35 -8.85 -0.23
CA LEU A 259 3.06 -8.56 -0.85
C LEU A 259 1.98 -8.45 0.21
N ALA A 260 1.21 -7.38 0.19
CA ALA A 260 0.09 -7.12 1.09
C ALA A 260 -0.99 -6.29 0.37
N GLY A 261 -2.04 -5.86 1.08
CA GLY A 261 -3.20 -5.20 0.46
C GLY A 261 -4.23 -6.19 -0.09
N LEU A 262 -4.25 -7.40 0.46
CA LEU A 262 -5.16 -8.47 0.09
C LEU A 262 -5.82 -9.07 1.33
N ILE A 263 -7.03 -9.59 1.17
CA ILE A 263 -7.72 -10.35 2.22
C ILE A 263 -7.44 -11.85 2.11
N ALA A 264 -7.68 -12.58 3.20
CA ALA A 264 -7.31 -14.00 3.33
C ALA A 264 -7.78 -14.87 2.14
N ARG A 265 -9.01 -14.67 1.64
CA ARG A 265 -9.56 -15.41 0.47
C ARG A 265 -8.82 -15.16 -0.85
N GLN A 266 -8.08 -14.04 -0.94
CA GLN A 266 -7.32 -13.65 -2.14
C GLN A 266 -5.88 -14.18 -2.13
N MET A 267 -5.43 -14.77 -1.02
CA MET A 267 -4.05 -15.23 -0.85
C MET A 267 -3.63 -16.28 -1.89
N GLU A 268 -4.43 -17.33 -2.08
CA GLU A 268 -4.07 -18.40 -3.01
C GLU A 268 -4.02 -17.96 -4.49
N PRO A 269 -4.97 -17.18 -5.04
CA PRO A 269 -4.83 -16.61 -6.37
C PRO A 269 -3.54 -15.78 -6.56
N VAL A 270 -3.19 -14.93 -5.59
CA VAL A 270 -1.94 -14.16 -5.62
C VAL A 270 -0.73 -15.10 -5.58
N LEU A 271 -0.69 -16.06 -4.65
CA LEU A 271 0.41 -17.02 -4.56
C LEU A 271 0.57 -17.85 -5.84
N ALA A 272 -0.53 -18.27 -6.47
CA ALA A 272 -0.51 -19.02 -7.71
C ALA A 272 0.14 -18.20 -8.84
N ALA A 273 -0.22 -16.91 -8.98
CA ALA A 273 0.36 -16.01 -9.98
C ALA A 273 1.89 -15.89 -9.82
N TYR A 274 2.36 -15.67 -8.58
CA TYR A 274 3.80 -15.54 -8.31
C TYR A 274 4.55 -16.87 -8.40
N ARG A 275 3.94 -18.00 -7.99
CA ARG A 275 4.53 -19.33 -8.16
C ARG A 275 4.78 -19.64 -9.65
N ALA A 276 3.85 -19.27 -10.54
CA ALA A 276 4.00 -19.40 -11.98
C ALA A 276 5.20 -18.60 -12.51
N GLN A 277 5.57 -17.50 -11.84
CA GLN A 277 6.71 -16.64 -12.16
C GLN A 277 8.01 -17.06 -11.45
N GLY A 278 8.05 -18.23 -10.83
CA GLY A 278 9.25 -18.80 -10.22
C GLY A 278 9.53 -18.33 -8.78
N PHE A 279 8.57 -17.72 -8.10
CA PHE A 279 8.66 -17.49 -6.67
C PHE A 279 8.26 -18.74 -5.87
N ARG A 280 8.74 -18.80 -4.65
CA ARG A 280 8.29 -19.73 -3.61
C ARG A 280 7.80 -18.94 -2.41
N PHE A 281 6.77 -19.43 -1.78
CA PHE A 281 6.29 -18.91 -0.51
C PHE A 281 7.34 -19.16 0.59
N ALA A 282 7.64 -18.15 1.37
CA ALA A 282 8.64 -18.22 2.43
C ALA A 282 8.02 -18.03 3.81
N ALA A 283 7.09 -17.07 3.95
CA ALA A 283 6.41 -16.81 5.23
C ALA A 283 5.10 -16.04 5.02
N ARG A 284 4.22 -16.17 6.02
CA ARG A 284 3.05 -15.33 6.21
C ARG A 284 3.25 -14.45 7.44
N GLY A 285 2.83 -13.21 7.37
CA GLY A 285 2.64 -12.24 8.45
C GLY A 285 1.27 -11.59 8.33
N GLY A 286 1.06 -10.49 9.03
CA GLY A 286 -0.21 -9.78 9.08
C GLY A 286 -1.23 -10.48 9.98
N SER A 287 -2.48 -10.01 9.95
CA SER A 287 -3.58 -10.60 10.69
C SER A 287 -4.16 -11.84 9.96
N ALA A 288 -5.14 -12.48 10.59
CA ALA A 288 -5.84 -13.62 9.97
C ALA A 288 -6.60 -13.18 8.71
N GLU A 289 -7.18 -12.01 8.73
CA GLU A 289 -7.99 -11.43 7.66
C GLU A 289 -7.13 -10.73 6.59
N TRP A 290 -6.07 -10.03 7.01
CA TRP A 290 -5.18 -9.25 6.14
C TRP A 290 -3.76 -9.82 6.13
N PRO A 291 -3.51 -10.86 5.33
CA PRO A 291 -2.19 -11.49 5.28
C PRO A 291 -1.17 -10.61 4.57
N CYS A 292 0.06 -10.66 5.09
CA CYS A 292 1.26 -10.17 4.42
C CYS A 292 2.11 -11.38 4.00
N LEU A 293 2.50 -11.45 2.74
CA LEU A 293 3.17 -12.60 2.14
C LEU A 293 4.65 -12.27 1.88
N LEU A 294 5.54 -13.11 2.35
CA LEU A 294 6.95 -13.10 1.97
C LEU A 294 7.21 -14.18 0.93
N LEU A 295 7.70 -13.78 -0.22
CA LEU A 295 8.08 -14.65 -1.32
C LEU A 295 9.57 -14.52 -1.61
N VAL A 296 10.19 -15.61 -2.07
CA VAL A 296 11.60 -15.65 -2.51
C VAL A 296 11.65 -16.12 -3.95
N LYS A 297 12.29 -15.36 -4.81
CA LYS A 297 12.51 -15.76 -6.20
C LYS A 297 13.53 -16.88 -6.26
N ARG A 298 13.21 -17.96 -6.98
CA ARG A 298 14.12 -19.09 -7.13
C ARG A 298 15.42 -18.66 -7.83
N ARG A 299 16.55 -19.11 -7.33
CA ARG A 299 17.82 -19.02 -8.05
C ARG A 299 17.75 -19.97 -9.25
N ARG A 300 18.09 -19.51 -10.44
CA ARG A 300 18.19 -20.39 -11.61
C ARG A 300 19.43 -21.30 -11.43
N TYR A 301 19.30 -22.33 -10.57
CA TYR A 301 20.28 -23.41 -10.49
C TYR A 301 19.86 -24.49 -11.50
N GLY A 302 20.65 -24.74 -12.51
CA GLY A 302 20.43 -25.86 -13.42
C GLY A 302 20.69 -25.57 -14.88
N TRP A 303 20.50 -24.37 -15.39
CA TRP A 303 20.71 -24.12 -16.83
C TRP A 303 22.18 -24.06 -17.21
N ARG A 304 23.05 -23.52 -16.37
CA ARG A 304 24.50 -23.56 -16.62
C ARG A 304 25.12 -24.98 -16.61
N ARG A 305 24.48 -25.94 -15.96
CA ARG A 305 24.96 -27.34 -15.93
C ARG A 305 24.61 -28.08 -17.20
N LYS A 306 23.51 -27.75 -17.89
CA LYS A 306 23.13 -28.33 -19.19
C LYS A 306 23.98 -27.76 -20.31
N GLU A 307 24.29 -26.48 -20.35
CA GLU A 307 25.18 -25.88 -21.34
C GLU A 307 26.61 -26.43 -21.26
N ARG A 308 27.15 -26.62 -20.04
CA ARG A 308 28.49 -27.26 -19.88
C ARG A 308 28.51 -28.73 -20.25
N ALA A 309 27.41 -29.44 -20.17
CA ALA A 309 27.31 -30.82 -20.62
C ALA A 309 27.22 -30.93 -22.15
N PHE A 310 26.54 -29.99 -22.81
CA PHE A 310 26.41 -29.95 -24.25
C PHE A 310 27.73 -29.57 -24.99
N HIS A 311 28.53 -28.68 -24.38
CA HIS A 311 29.83 -28.32 -24.96
C HIS A 311 30.97 -29.31 -24.68
N ARG A 312 30.74 -30.37 -23.85
CA ARG A 312 31.73 -31.45 -23.65
C ARG A 312 31.50 -32.69 -24.50
N ALA A 313 30.48 -32.72 -25.32
CA ALA A 313 30.21 -33.80 -26.26
C ALA A 313 30.28 -33.28 -27.70
N SER A 314 31.41 -32.69 -28.09
CA SER A 314 31.80 -32.64 -29.50
C SER A 314 32.67 -33.88 -29.77
N PRO A 315 32.27 -34.77 -30.65
CA PRO A 315 33.17 -35.83 -31.09
C PRO A 315 34.11 -35.22 -32.15
N SER A 316 35.26 -34.79 -31.74
CA SER A 316 36.41 -34.71 -32.61
C SER A 316 37.23 -35.98 -32.42
N ASP A 317 37.58 -36.59 -33.51
CA ASP A 317 38.47 -37.73 -33.70
C ASP A 317 37.84 -39.13 -33.67
N ALA A 318 37.12 -39.43 -34.73
CA ALA A 318 37.17 -40.76 -35.34
C ALA A 318 38.04 -40.64 -36.58
N SER A 319 39.33 -40.90 -36.40
CA SER A 319 40.23 -41.24 -37.53
C SER A 319 39.67 -42.47 -38.24
N PHE A 320 39.17 -42.27 -39.43
CA PHE A 320 38.96 -43.36 -40.36
C PHE A 320 40.33 -43.82 -40.89
N GLY A 321 40.79 -44.93 -40.35
CA GLY A 321 41.87 -45.68 -40.93
C GLY A 321 41.37 -46.37 -42.27
N SER A 322 42.17 -46.17 -43.27
CA SER A 322 42.12 -46.81 -44.58
C SER A 322 42.03 -48.35 -44.53
N TRP A 323 41.06 -48.87 -45.26
CA TRP A 323 41.20 -50.07 -46.17
C TRP A 323 40.18 -49.95 -47.25
#